data_b93f67fe2a6e30ae856b2e508768680f
#
_entry.id   b93f67fe2a6e30ae856b2e508768680f
#
_cell.length_a   1.000
_cell.length_b   1.000
_cell.length_c   1.000
_cell.angle_alpha   90.00
_cell.angle_beta   90.00
_cell.angle_gamma   90.00
#
_symmetry.space_group_name_H-M   'P 1'
#
loop_
_entity.id
_entity.type
_entity.pdbx_description
1 polymer ?
#
loop_
_entity_poly.entity_id
_entity_poly.type
_entity_poly.pdbx_seq_one_letter_code
_entity_poly.pdbx_strand_id
1 'polypeptide(L)'
;MKMFKRATLIFLVLLMSVAMTTPGFAAEKVFKLKGQTCFGLSSPLGQNTIVLWKKIVEKMSGGRIQLQLFDAGEVVPPNQVFEAVSKGVLDFGLNTPAWQKGKYPAGDLFYTLPGGVLAFNDLIVWMYGGGGMQLEQEMYGDAVVVFPLGLTPPEEIWTSKPIHTLDDIKGLKIRTAGLGTELWQELGASVVTLPGGEVLPSLQRGLINAAEFLDASMDYSLGIQEILKYRFGPPIHMSNNIFQLLIKPGTWKKLPADLQAIMKNAAMVATFQGYADHWIAAIEANKKIEEAGVKTTKLSKADQAKAHRIAMKIIEKKAKSDPFFAKVWASQKAYLKKYKPYNDLTSFD
;
A
#
# COMPACT_ATOMS: atom_id res chain seq x y z
N MET A 1 -23.37 77.35 -3.48
CA MET A 1 -21.99 76.92 -3.82
C MET A 1 -21.22 76.31 -2.65
N LYS A 2 -21.28 76.82 -1.43
CA LYS A 2 -20.54 76.27 -0.26
C LYS A 2 -21.09 74.93 0.28
N MET A 3 -22.40 74.63 0.15
CA MET A 3 -23.00 73.37 0.60
C MET A 3 -22.67 72.18 -0.31
N PHE A 4 -22.58 72.45 -1.64
CA PHE A 4 -22.22 71.38 -2.59
C PHE A 4 -20.76 70.91 -2.43
N LYS A 5 -19.83 71.77 -2.13
CA LYS A 5 -18.41 71.47 -1.87
C LYS A 5 -18.22 70.63 -0.59
N ARG A 6 -19.06 70.82 0.44
CA ARG A 6 -19.01 70.00 1.69
C ARG A 6 -19.58 68.61 1.51
N ALA A 7 -20.66 68.43 0.71
CA ALA A 7 -21.24 67.12 0.41
C ALA A 7 -20.27 66.30 -0.43
N THR A 8 -19.57 66.84 -1.43
CA THR A 8 -18.58 66.17 -2.26
C THR A 8 -17.35 65.73 -1.46
N LEU A 9 -16.91 66.51 -0.49
CA LEU A 9 -15.75 66.16 0.36
C LEU A 9 -16.09 65.04 1.33
N ILE A 10 -17.30 65.03 1.89
CA ILE A 10 -17.76 63.95 2.80
C ILE A 10 -17.92 62.63 2.02
N PHE A 11 -18.40 62.69 0.78
CA PHE A 11 -18.55 61.50 -0.08
C PHE A 11 -17.18 60.90 -0.51
N LEU A 12 -16.19 61.74 -0.77
CA LEU A 12 -14.82 61.32 -1.07
C LEU A 12 -14.11 60.71 0.16
N VAL A 13 -14.34 61.23 1.36
CA VAL A 13 -13.78 60.68 2.60
C VAL A 13 -14.44 59.34 2.96
N LEU A 14 -15.75 59.19 2.73
CA LEU A 14 -16.44 57.88 2.90
C LEU A 14 -15.98 56.83 1.87
N LEU A 15 -15.71 57.20 0.62
CA LEU A 15 -15.16 56.29 -0.39
C LEU A 15 -13.71 55.89 -0.08
N MET A 16 -12.89 56.76 0.50
CA MET A 16 -11.54 56.44 0.96
C MET A 16 -11.52 55.53 2.19
N SER A 17 -12.51 55.61 3.09
CA SER A 17 -12.57 54.75 4.27
C SER A 17 -13.07 53.33 3.97
N VAL A 18 -13.80 53.10 2.86
CA VAL A 18 -14.21 51.76 2.41
C VAL A 18 -13.08 51.02 1.65
N ALA A 19 -12.10 51.77 1.11
CA ALA A 19 -10.97 51.18 0.39
C ALA A 19 -9.85 50.61 1.30
N MET A 20 -9.92 50.82 2.64
CA MET A 20 -8.88 50.41 3.58
C MET A 20 -9.22 49.15 4.40
N THR A 21 -10.35 48.49 4.15
CA THR A 21 -10.66 47.18 4.77
C THR A 21 -10.66 46.06 3.77
N THR A 22 -9.67 46.00 2.90
CA THR A 22 -9.30 44.68 2.36
C THR A 22 -8.67 43.92 3.54
N PRO A 23 -9.26 42.84 4.00
CA PRO A 23 -8.55 41.94 4.92
C PRO A 23 -7.24 41.59 4.21
N GLY A 24 -6.11 42.07 4.76
CA GLY A 24 -4.81 41.63 4.30
C GLY A 24 -4.87 40.11 4.33
N PHE A 25 -4.88 39.45 3.18
CA PHE A 25 -4.65 38.02 3.10
C PHE A 25 -3.25 37.82 3.67
N ALA A 26 -3.18 37.53 4.98
CA ALA A 26 -1.96 37.01 5.56
C ALA A 26 -1.53 35.85 4.64
N ALA A 27 -0.33 35.94 4.09
CA ALA A 27 0.16 34.90 3.21
C ALA A 27 -0.03 33.55 3.91
N GLU A 28 -0.90 32.68 3.36
CA GLU A 28 -1.20 31.40 3.98
C GLU A 28 0.10 30.63 4.15
N LYS A 29 0.31 30.10 5.36
CA LYS A 29 1.52 29.35 5.69
C LYS A 29 1.64 28.12 4.80
N VAL A 30 2.73 28.05 4.03
CA VAL A 30 3.04 26.89 3.18
C VAL A 30 3.87 25.89 3.98
N PHE A 31 3.42 24.63 3.98
CA PHE A 31 4.11 23.49 4.58
C PHE A 31 4.86 22.73 3.49
N LYS A 32 6.19 22.80 3.53
CA LYS A 32 7.07 22.04 2.64
C LYS A 32 7.47 20.74 3.35
N LEU A 33 7.05 19.61 2.82
CA LEU A 33 7.28 18.30 3.40
C LEU A 33 8.09 17.44 2.43
N LYS A 34 9.04 16.66 2.97
CA LYS A 34 9.87 15.76 2.19
C LYS A 34 9.57 14.31 2.54
N GLY A 35 9.44 13.47 1.52
CA GLY A 35 9.14 12.06 1.71
C GLY A 35 9.74 11.18 0.63
N GLN A 36 9.80 9.88 0.89
CA GLN A 36 10.33 8.88 -0.03
C GLN A 36 9.34 7.74 -0.22
N THR A 37 9.30 7.23 -1.44
CA THR A 37 8.60 5.97 -1.75
C THR A 37 9.51 4.76 -1.53
N CYS A 38 8.91 3.62 -1.22
CA CYS A 38 9.63 2.34 -1.18
C CYS A 38 9.62 1.60 -2.54
N PHE A 39 8.90 2.11 -3.52
CA PHE A 39 8.88 1.62 -4.91
C PHE A 39 9.30 2.74 -5.86
N GLY A 40 9.77 2.38 -7.06
CA GLY A 40 10.16 3.39 -8.04
C GLY A 40 9.01 4.35 -8.39
N LEU A 41 9.29 5.65 -8.41
CA LEU A 41 8.28 6.68 -8.74
C LEU A 41 7.69 6.50 -10.14
N SER A 42 8.48 5.98 -11.09
CA SER A 42 8.06 5.70 -12.46
C SER A 42 7.29 4.38 -12.60
N SER A 43 7.29 3.53 -11.58
CA SER A 43 6.56 2.25 -11.62
C SER A 43 5.04 2.47 -11.59
N PRO A 44 4.24 1.52 -12.10
CA PRO A 44 2.78 1.58 -12.00
C PRO A 44 2.29 1.86 -10.57
N LEU A 45 2.85 1.17 -9.58
CA LEU A 45 2.49 1.39 -8.17
C LEU A 45 2.87 2.79 -7.69
N GLY A 46 4.08 3.27 -8.01
CA GLY A 46 4.51 4.62 -7.63
C GLY A 46 3.59 5.70 -8.19
N GLN A 47 3.23 5.59 -9.49
CA GLN A 47 2.35 6.55 -10.16
C GLN A 47 0.92 6.52 -9.60
N ASN A 48 0.37 5.32 -9.38
CA ASN A 48 -1.02 5.11 -8.97
C ASN A 48 -1.23 5.21 -7.45
N THR A 49 -0.17 5.48 -6.67
CA THR A 49 -0.27 5.68 -5.21
C THR A 49 0.28 7.03 -4.78
N ILE A 50 1.56 7.08 -4.43
CA ILE A 50 2.17 8.25 -3.77
C ILE A 50 2.24 9.48 -4.70
N VAL A 51 2.45 9.29 -6.01
CA VAL A 51 2.44 10.39 -6.99
C VAL A 51 1.03 10.93 -7.17
N LEU A 52 0.02 10.05 -7.26
CA LEU A 52 -1.38 10.45 -7.32
C LEU A 52 -1.80 11.17 -6.04
N TRP A 53 -1.45 10.63 -4.87
CA TRP A 53 -1.71 11.27 -3.58
C TRP A 53 -1.10 12.68 -3.49
N LYS A 54 0.17 12.83 -3.89
CA LYS A 54 0.83 14.14 -3.95
C LYS A 54 0.03 15.14 -4.79
N LYS A 55 -0.37 14.76 -6.01
CA LYS A 55 -1.15 15.63 -6.92
C LYS A 55 -2.47 16.07 -6.28
N ILE A 56 -3.17 15.15 -5.62
CA ILE A 56 -4.45 15.44 -4.95
C ILE A 56 -4.23 16.39 -3.78
N VAL A 57 -3.25 16.12 -2.90
CA VAL A 57 -2.95 16.94 -1.72
C VAL A 57 -2.58 18.37 -2.13
N GLU A 58 -1.66 18.54 -3.06
CA GLU A 58 -1.22 19.87 -3.52
C GLU A 58 -2.37 20.67 -4.14
N LYS A 59 -3.21 20.00 -4.95
CA LYS A 59 -4.40 20.61 -5.57
C LYS A 59 -5.45 21.00 -4.53
N MET A 60 -5.83 20.07 -3.63
CA MET A 60 -6.87 20.31 -2.62
C MET A 60 -6.46 21.33 -1.57
N SER A 61 -5.16 21.41 -1.24
CA SER A 61 -4.65 22.37 -0.28
C SER A 61 -4.47 23.79 -0.87
N GLY A 62 -4.74 24.00 -2.18
CA GLY A 62 -4.47 25.26 -2.85
C GLY A 62 -2.99 25.64 -2.82
N GLY A 63 -2.08 24.65 -2.77
CA GLY A 63 -0.63 24.84 -2.66
C GLY A 63 -0.12 25.14 -1.24
N ARG A 64 -0.97 25.11 -0.22
CA ARG A 64 -0.55 25.25 1.19
C ARG A 64 0.29 24.07 1.69
N ILE A 65 0.17 22.88 1.06
CA ILE A 65 1.09 21.77 1.22
C ILE A 65 1.86 21.59 -0.08
N GLN A 66 3.18 21.56 0.00
CA GLN A 66 4.09 21.26 -1.10
C GLN A 66 4.91 20.02 -0.72
N LEU A 67 4.84 18.97 -1.55
CA LEU A 67 5.44 17.68 -1.27
C LEU A 67 6.66 17.47 -2.17
N GLN A 68 7.86 17.42 -1.58
CA GLN A 68 9.06 16.92 -2.25
C GLN A 68 9.09 15.40 -2.09
N LEU A 69 9.09 14.69 -3.20
CA LEU A 69 9.05 13.24 -3.23
C LEU A 69 10.35 12.69 -3.83
N PHE A 70 11.02 11.83 -3.06
CA PHE A 70 12.24 11.13 -3.45
C PHE A 70 11.93 9.73 -3.94
N ASP A 71 12.72 9.25 -4.89
CA ASP A 71 12.58 7.90 -5.43
C ASP A 71 13.08 6.83 -4.45
N ALA A 72 12.75 5.58 -4.72
CA ALA A 72 13.17 4.44 -3.90
C ALA A 72 14.69 4.35 -3.82
N GLY A 73 15.24 4.41 -2.61
CA GLY A 73 16.68 4.34 -2.37
C GLY A 73 17.43 5.65 -2.48
N GLU A 74 16.78 6.76 -2.81
CA GLU A 74 17.45 8.06 -2.99
C GLU A 74 17.94 8.67 -1.66
N VAL A 75 17.18 8.55 -0.57
CA VAL A 75 17.54 9.07 0.76
C VAL A 75 17.95 7.95 1.69
N VAL A 76 17.14 6.88 1.74
CA VAL A 76 17.41 5.66 2.54
C VAL A 76 17.05 4.42 1.73
N PRO A 77 17.62 3.24 2.04
CA PRO A 77 17.18 1.97 1.46
C PRO A 77 15.66 1.81 1.59
N PRO A 78 14.96 1.24 0.58
CA PRO A 78 13.49 1.15 0.55
C PRO A 78 12.88 0.53 1.81
N ASN A 79 13.51 -0.49 2.37
CA ASN A 79 13.09 -1.17 3.59
C ASN A 79 13.33 -0.36 4.90
N GLN A 80 13.95 0.82 4.82
CA GLN A 80 14.22 1.71 5.96
C GLN A 80 13.34 2.97 5.98
N VAL A 81 12.38 3.09 5.07
CA VAL A 81 11.48 4.26 5.01
C VAL A 81 10.72 4.46 6.33
N PHE A 82 10.26 3.37 6.97
CA PHE A 82 9.58 3.44 8.27
C PHE A 82 10.47 4.11 9.33
N GLU A 83 11.71 3.66 9.48
CA GLU A 83 12.67 4.20 10.45
C GLU A 83 13.02 5.65 10.15
N ALA A 84 13.15 5.99 8.86
CA ALA A 84 13.46 7.36 8.43
C ALA A 84 12.33 8.33 8.79
N VAL A 85 11.06 7.93 8.63
CA VAL A 85 9.90 8.74 9.02
C VAL A 85 9.79 8.81 10.55
N SER A 86 9.89 7.70 11.26
CA SER A 86 9.77 7.67 12.72
C SER A 86 10.85 8.49 13.42
N LYS A 87 12.09 8.48 12.90
CA LYS A 87 13.22 9.28 13.39
C LYS A 87 13.23 10.73 12.87
N GLY A 88 12.36 11.07 11.91
CA GLY A 88 12.22 12.40 11.36
C GLY A 88 13.27 12.82 10.34
N VAL A 89 13.95 11.87 9.73
CA VAL A 89 14.76 12.09 8.52
C VAL A 89 13.85 12.47 7.35
N LEU A 90 12.67 11.85 7.29
CA LEU A 90 11.59 12.16 6.34
C LEU A 90 10.34 12.64 7.09
N ASP A 91 9.53 13.50 6.47
CA ASP A 91 8.25 13.93 6.99
C ASP A 91 7.14 12.91 6.72
N PHE A 92 7.24 12.18 5.58
CA PHE A 92 6.30 11.14 5.18
C PHE A 92 6.98 10.07 4.32
N GLY A 93 6.30 8.96 4.10
CA GLY A 93 6.79 7.92 3.20
C GLY A 93 5.72 6.92 2.79
N LEU A 94 5.89 6.30 1.62
CA LEU A 94 5.15 5.11 1.22
C LEU A 94 5.92 3.88 1.69
N ASN A 95 5.25 2.98 2.38
CA ASN A 95 5.84 1.82 3.02
C ASN A 95 5.02 0.55 2.82
N THR A 96 5.66 -0.61 2.94
CA THR A 96 4.98 -1.90 3.12
C THR A 96 5.19 -2.43 4.53
N PRO A 97 4.13 -2.86 5.25
CA PRO A 97 4.24 -3.41 6.60
C PRO A 97 5.13 -4.65 6.71
N ALA A 98 5.22 -5.42 5.63
CA ALA A 98 5.97 -6.68 5.59
C ALA A 98 7.44 -6.55 6.01
N TRP A 99 8.05 -5.36 5.82
CA TRP A 99 9.45 -5.15 6.21
C TRP A 99 9.65 -4.90 7.71
N GLN A 100 8.60 -4.52 8.42
CA GLN A 100 8.65 -4.27 9.86
C GLN A 100 8.24 -5.48 10.70
N LYS A 101 8.02 -6.68 10.11
CA LYS A 101 7.53 -7.87 10.82
C LYS A 101 8.41 -8.31 12.00
N GLY A 102 9.71 -8.01 11.98
CA GLY A 102 10.61 -8.27 13.10
C GLY A 102 10.33 -7.43 14.34
N LYS A 103 9.81 -6.21 14.16
CA LYS A 103 9.47 -5.28 15.25
C LYS A 103 7.96 -5.24 15.52
N TYR A 104 7.16 -5.40 14.49
CA TYR A 104 5.69 -5.36 14.51
C TYR A 104 5.13 -6.61 13.83
N PRO A 105 5.12 -7.77 14.49
CA PRO A 105 4.70 -9.04 13.89
C PRO A 105 3.28 -9.01 13.31
N ALA A 106 2.38 -8.21 13.91
CA ALA A 106 1.00 -8.05 13.42
C ALA A 106 0.89 -7.20 12.14
N GLY A 107 1.97 -6.57 11.67
CA GLY A 107 1.97 -5.74 10.46
C GLY A 107 1.45 -6.47 9.22
N ASP A 108 1.78 -7.74 9.08
CA ASP A 108 1.31 -8.57 7.98
C ASP A 108 -0.22 -8.71 7.92
N LEU A 109 -0.92 -8.64 9.08
CA LEU A 109 -2.38 -8.71 9.14
C LEU A 109 -3.09 -7.49 8.54
N PHE A 110 -2.39 -6.36 8.41
CA PHE A 110 -2.89 -5.13 7.77
C PHE A 110 -2.48 -5.03 6.30
N TYR A 111 -1.59 -5.90 5.85
CA TYR A 111 -1.02 -5.90 4.51
C TYR A 111 -1.70 -6.93 3.60
N THR A 112 -1.58 -8.20 3.96
CA THR A 112 -2.15 -9.33 3.22
C THR A 112 -2.10 -10.60 4.07
N LEU A 113 -2.97 -11.57 3.76
CA LEU A 113 -2.97 -12.86 4.43
C LEU A 113 -2.84 -14.00 3.42
N PRO A 114 -1.94 -14.97 3.68
CA PRO A 114 -1.81 -16.14 2.80
C PRO A 114 -3.04 -17.03 2.83
N GLY A 115 -3.15 -17.90 1.82
CA GLY A 115 -4.20 -18.92 1.73
C GLY A 115 -5.59 -18.38 1.41
N GLY A 116 -5.71 -17.12 0.99
CA GLY A 116 -7.01 -16.49 0.73
C GLY A 116 -7.88 -16.38 1.98
N VAL A 117 -7.25 -16.23 3.16
CA VAL A 117 -7.96 -16.13 4.47
C VAL A 117 -8.82 -14.89 4.56
N LEU A 118 -8.34 -13.78 4.00
CA LEU A 118 -9.11 -12.56 3.78
C LEU A 118 -9.06 -12.24 2.28
N ALA A 119 -10.22 -12.22 1.64
CA ALA A 119 -10.32 -11.70 0.28
C ALA A 119 -10.13 -10.18 0.27
N PHE A 120 -9.92 -9.62 -0.92
CA PHE A 120 -9.71 -8.18 -1.06
C PHE A 120 -10.79 -7.33 -0.37
N ASN A 121 -12.07 -7.61 -0.67
CA ASN A 121 -13.18 -6.87 -0.06
C ASN A 121 -13.20 -7.01 1.47
N ASP A 122 -12.86 -8.18 2.00
CA ASP A 122 -12.86 -8.44 3.43
C ASP A 122 -11.83 -7.56 4.15
N LEU A 123 -10.61 -7.49 3.59
CA LEU A 123 -9.54 -6.70 4.20
C LEU A 123 -9.87 -5.21 4.16
N ILE A 124 -10.35 -4.69 3.02
CA ILE A 124 -10.71 -3.28 2.85
C ILE A 124 -11.88 -2.88 3.76
N VAL A 125 -12.94 -3.67 3.79
CA VAL A 125 -14.10 -3.35 4.64
C VAL A 125 -13.71 -3.42 6.12
N TRP A 126 -12.89 -4.41 6.50
CA TRP A 126 -12.37 -4.47 7.86
C TRP A 126 -11.46 -3.27 8.19
N MET A 127 -10.56 -2.87 7.28
CA MET A 127 -9.69 -1.72 7.49
C MET A 127 -10.47 -0.44 7.71
N TYR A 128 -11.41 -0.11 6.83
CA TYR A 128 -12.14 1.18 6.89
C TYR A 128 -13.38 1.17 7.78
N GLY A 129 -14.06 0.02 7.94
CA GLY A 129 -15.31 -0.10 8.69
C GLY A 129 -15.27 -1.02 9.91
N GLY A 130 -14.28 -1.94 9.95
CA GLY A 130 -14.17 -2.97 11.00
C GLY A 130 -13.18 -2.66 12.13
N GLY A 131 -12.58 -1.45 12.15
CA GLY A 131 -11.63 -1.04 13.19
C GLY A 131 -10.16 -1.31 12.84
N GLY A 132 -9.86 -1.77 11.61
CA GLY A 132 -8.50 -2.08 11.18
C GLY A 132 -7.54 -0.90 11.27
N MET A 133 -7.94 0.28 10.78
CA MET A 133 -7.10 1.50 10.84
C MET A 133 -6.75 1.91 12.27
N GLN A 134 -7.69 1.78 13.21
CA GLN A 134 -7.45 2.08 14.62
C GLN A 134 -6.45 1.11 15.25
N LEU A 135 -6.57 -0.18 14.95
CA LEU A 135 -5.63 -1.20 15.41
C LEU A 135 -4.24 -1.03 14.78
N GLU A 136 -4.17 -0.64 13.52
CA GLU A 136 -2.89 -0.36 12.87
C GLU A 136 -2.18 0.84 13.51
N GLN A 137 -2.91 1.94 13.76
CA GLN A 137 -2.37 3.09 14.49
C GLN A 137 -1.96 2.72 15.92
N GLU A 138 -2.75 1.87 16.62
CA GLU A 138 -2.39 1.37 17.94
C GLU A 138 -1.10 0.56 17.93
N MET A 139 -0.89 -0.28 16.91
CA MET A 139 0.34 -1.07 16.74
C MET A 139 1.58 -0.18 16.67
N TYR A 140 1.52 0.91 15.94
CA TYR A 140 2.65 1.82 15.79
C TYR A 140 2.75 2.87 16.89
N GLY A 141 1.68 3.09 17.66
CA GLY A 141 1.63 4.09 18.73
C GLY A 141 2.04 5.48 18.22
N ASP A 142 2.99 6.11 18.92
CA ASP A 142 3.52 7.43 18.57
C ASP A 142 4.72 7.36 17.59
N ALA A 143 5.08 6.21 17.06
CA ALA A 143 6.21 6.12 16.13
C ALA A 143 5.92 6.81 14.80
N VAL A 144 4.71 6.64 14.28
CA VAL A 144 4.23 7.24 13.03
C VAL A 144 2.73 7.46 13.10
N VAL A 145 2.20 8.39 12.29
CA VAL A 145 0.78 8.43 11.90
C VAL A 145 0.64 7.63 10.63
N VAL A 146 -0.32 6.71 10.56
CA VAL A 146 -0.48 5.79 9.45
C VAL A 146 -1.85 5.88 8.80
N PHE A 147 -1.88 5.81 7.47
CA PHE A 147 -3.10 5.67 6.66
C PHE A 147 -2.86 4.66 5.54
N PRO A 148 -3.89 3.90 5.13
CA PRO A 148 -3.80 3.13 3.88
C PRO A 148 -3.50 4.07 2.70
N LEU A 149 -2.53 3.68 1.86
CA LEU A 149 -2.23 4.38 0.62
C LEU A 149 -1.76 3.37 -0.43
N GLY A 150 -2.69 3.02 -1.30
CA GLY A 150 -2.44 2.09 -2.40
C GLY A 150 -2.91 0.67 -2.11
N LEU A 151 -3.47 0.10 -3.13
CA LEU A 151 -3.94 -1.27 -3.23
C LEU A 151 -3.41 -1.86 -4.52
N THR A 152 -3.10 -3.15 -4.51
CA THR A 152 -2.74 -3.86 -5.75
C THR A 152 -3.71 -5.00 -6.04
N PRO A 153 -3.85 -5.39 -7.31
CA PRO A 153 -4.37 -6.69 -7.68
C PRO A 153 -3.62 -7.83 -6.98
N PRO A 154 -4.13 -9.06 -7.03
CA PRO A 154 -3.43 -10.22 -6.49
C PRO A 154 -2.03 -10.39 -7.07
N GLU A 155 -1.07 -10.79 -6.24
CA GLU A 155 0.31 -11.03 -6.66
C GLU A 155 0.42 -12.24 -7.56
N GLU A 156 1.34 -12.19 -8.51
CA GLU A 156 1.64 -13.33 -9.39
C GLU A 156 2.81 -14.15 -8.86
N ILE A 157 2.83 -15.44 -9.19
CA ILE A 157 3.89 -16.34 -8.79
C ILE A 157 4.57 -16.89 -10.04
N TRP A 158 5.80 -16.49 -10.23
CA TRP A 158 6.63 -16.84 -11.37
C TRP A 158 7.60 -17.95 -11.05
N THR A 159 7.76 -18.90 -11.98
CA THR A 159 8.56 -20.11 -11.75
C THR A 159 9.35 -20.51 -13.00
N SER A 160 10.46 -21.23 -12.79
CA SER A 160 11.27 -21.79 -13.88
C SER A 160 10.68 -23.06 -14.50
N LYS A 161 9.67 -23.68 -13.86
CA LYS A 161 8.96 -24.88 -14.28
C LYS A 161 7.47 -24.75 -14.06
N PRO A 162 6.61 -25.47 -14.78
CA PRO A 162 5.18 -25.42 -14.51
C PRO A 162 4.86 -26.01 -13.12
N ILE A 163 3.86 -25.42 -12.45
CA ILE A 163 3.35 -25.87 -11.15
C ILE A 163 1.89 -26.28 -11.35
N HIS A 164 1.60 -27.56 -11.15
CA HIS A 164 0.25 -28.14 -11.26
C HIS A 164 -0.33 -28.51 -9.90
N THR A 165 0.54 -28.83 -8.94
CA THR A 165 0.19 -29.23 -7.58
C THR A 165 1.07 -28.52 -6.55
N LEU A 166 0.67 -28.53 -5.28
CA LEU A 166 1.51 -27.98 -4.20
C LEU A 166 2.82 -28.79 -4.02
N ASP A 167 2.87 -30.04 -4.44
CA ASP A 167 4.09 -30.85 -4.34
C ASP A 167 5.18 -30.40 -5.34
N ASP A 168 4.82 -29.76 -6.44
CA ASP A 168 5.76 -29.18 -7.41
C ASP A 168 6.55 -27.99 -6.85
N ILE A 169 6.09 -27.42 -5.74
CA ILE A 169 6.73 -26.29 -5.04
C ILE A 169 8.00 -26.72 -4.31
N LYS A 170 8.08 -28.01 -3.91
CA LYS A 170 9.25 -28.54 -3.21
C LYS A 170 10.55 -28.26 -3.97
N GLY A 171 11.53 -27.72 -3.25
CA GLY A 171 12.86 -27.40 -3.79
C GLY A 171 12.93 -26.14 -4.66
N LEU A 172 11.84 -25.39 -4.84
CA LEU A 172 11.94 -24.04 -5.41
C LEU A 172 12.79 -23.15 -4.50
N LYS A 173 13.59 -22.30 -5.14
CA LYS A 173 14.30 -21.19 -4.47
C LYS A 173 13.53 -19.92 -4.82
N ILE A 174 12.64 -19.49 -3.91
CA ILE A 174 11.71 -18.41 -4.18
C ILE A 174 12.07 -17.13 -3.43
N ARG A 175 11.99 -15.99 -4.13
CA ARG A 175 11.94 -14.67 -3.50
C ARG A 175 10.50 -14.36 -3.11
N THR A 176 10.30 -14.01 -1.84
CA THR A 176 9.00 -13.62 -1.29
C THR A 176 9.15 -12.71 -0.07
N ALA A 177 8.03 -12.18 0.44
CA ALA A 177 7.98 -11.34 1.62
C ALA A 177 6.76 -11.66 2.50
N GLY A 178 6.63 -11.01 3.67
CA GLY A 178 5.48 -11.12 4.56
C GLY A 178 5.21 -12.54 5.08
N LEU A 179 3.96 -12.83 5.43
CA LEU A 179 3.50 -14.16 5.89
C LEU A 179 3.54 -15.23 4.79
N GLY A 180 3.62 -14.85 3.52
CA GLY A 180 3.84 -15.79 2.43
C GLY A 180 5.13 -16.59 2.61
N THR A 181 6.15 -16.01 3.26
CA THR A 181 7.42 -16.68 3.57
C THR A 181 7.22 -18.01 4.29
N GLU A 182 6.44 -17.99 5.36
CA GLU A 182 6.18 -19.19 6.17
C GLU A 182 5.35 -20.23 5.40
N LEU A 183 4.41 -19.78 4.57
CA LEU A 183 3.63 -20.71 3.72
C LEU A 183 4.54 -21.44 2.72
N TRP A 184 5.44 -20.72 2.04
CA TRP A 184 6.37 -21.32 1.10
C TRP A 184 7.32 -22.31 1.76
N GLN A 185 7.81 -21.99 2.96
CA GLN A 185 8.66 -22.90 3.76
C GLN A 185 7.91 -24.19 4.15
N GLU A 186 6.66 -24.08 4.61
CA GLU A 186 5.81 -25.24 4.93
C GLU A 186 5.50 -26.12 3.69
N LEU A 187 5.50 -25.52 2.48
CA LEU A 187 5.36 -26.22 1.21
C LEU A 187 6.69 -26.78 0.68
N GLY A 188 7.81 -26.59 1.41
CA GLY A 188 9.12 -27.18 1.06
C GLY A 188 9.97 -26.33 0.10
N ALA A 189 9.64 -25.05 -0.10
CA ALA A 189 10.48 -24.11 -0.82
C ALA A 189 11.61 -23.56 0.06
N SER A 190 12.72 -23.20 -0.55
CA SER A 190 13.78 -22.35 0.04
C SER A 190 13.45 -20.90 -0.22
N VAL A 191 13.39 -20.09 0.84
CA VAL A 191 12.88 -18.71 0.74
C VAL A 191 13.99 -17.68 1.00
N VAL A 192 14.00 -16.61 0.20
CA VAL A 192 14.83 -15.42 0.41
C VAL A 192 13.97 -14.17 0.26
N THR A 193 14.26 -13.14 1.06
CA THR A 193 13.64 -11.82 0.93
C THR A 193 14.67 -10.83 0.38
N LEU A 194 14.35 -10.22 -0.76
CA LEU A 194 15.21 -9.27 -1.47
C LEU A 194 14.40 -8.03 -1.86
N PRO A 195 15.01 -6.83 -1.86
CA PRO A 195 14.42 -5.65 -2.50
C PRO A 195 14.08 -5.89 -3.97
N GLY A 196 13.06 -5.19 -4.49
CA GLY A 196 12.58 -5.38 -5.87
C GLY A 196 13.68 -5.27 -6.93
N GLY A 197 14.58 -4.29 -6.81
CA GLY A 197 15.69 -4.11 -7.74
C GLY A 197 16.72 -5.26 -7.78
N GLU A 198 16.70 -6.17 -6.79
CA GLU A 198 17.58 -7.34 -6.75
C GLU A 198 16.95 -8.62 -7.30
N VAL A 199 15.64 -8.60 -7.59
CA VAL A 199 14.90 -9.80 -8.05
C VAL A 199 15.42 -10.25 -9.41
N LEU A 200 15.41 -9.37 -10.42
CA LEU A 200 15.86 -9.71 -11.77
C LEU A 200 17.32 -10.15 -11.83
N PRO A 201 18.29 -9.42 -11.21
CA PRO A 201 19.68 -9.89 -11.15
C PRO A 201 19.83 -11.25 -10.45
N SER A 202 19.03 -11.56 -9.45
CA SER A 202 19.07 -12.86 -8.73
C SER A 202 18.52 -14.00 -9.58
N LEU A 203 17.48 -13.76 -10.38
CA LEU A 203 16.96 -14.70 -11.37
C LEU A 203 18.00 -14.96 -12.47
N GLN A 204 18.63 -13.91 -13.03
CA GLN A 204 19.65 -14.02 -14.07
C GLN A 204 20.86 -14.85 -13.63
N ARG A 205 21.27 -14.71 -12.37
CA ARG A 205 22.39 -15.47 -11.81
C ARG A 205 22.00 -16.87 -11.32
N GLY A 206 20.72 -17.26 -11.40
CA GLY A 206 20.24 -18.54 -10.92
C GLY A 206 20.28 -18.72 -9.40
N LEU A 207 20.41 -17.64 -8.63
CA LEU A 207 20.35 -17.67 -7.17
C LEU A 207 18.95 -18.03 -6.68
N ILE A 208 17.93 -17.59 -7.41
CA ILE A 208 16.53 -17.97 -7.27
C ILE A 208 15.99 -18.50 -8.60
N ASN A 209 14.96 -19.34 -8.54
CA ASN A 209 14.31 -19.92 -9.72
C ASN A 209 12.78 -19.74 -9.67
N ALA A 210 12.32 -18.98 -8.69
CA ALA A 210 10.94 -18.54 -8.54
C ALA A 210 10.91 -17.16 -7.86
N ALA A 211 9.90 -16.36 -8.17
CA ALA A 211 9.70 -15.05 -7.56
C ALA A 211 8.22 -14.69 -7.54
N GLU A 212 7.83 -13.96 -6.55
CA GLU A 212 6.72 -13.03 -6.55
C GLU A 212 7.28 -11.62 -6.33
N PHE A 213 6.59 -10.62 -6.82
CA PHE A 213 6.96 -9.24 -6.50
C PHE A 213 5.70 -8.41 -6.20
N LEU A 214 4.76 -8.38 -7.14
CA LEU A 214 3.42 -7.81 -6.99
C LEU A 214 2.50 -8.39 -8.07
N ASP A 215 1.69 -7.55 -8.69
CA ASP A 215 0.77 -7.94 -9.78
C ASP A 215 1.46 -7.90 -11.16
N ALA A 216 0.72 -8.33 -12.19
CA ALA A 216 1.21 -8.42 -13.57
C ALA A 216 1.88 -7.13 -14.09
N SER A 217 1.37 -5.95 -13.71
CA SER A 217 1.91 -4.67 -14.21
C SER A 217 3.29 -4.36 -13.63
N MET A 218 3.46 -4.66 -12.35
CA MET A 218 4.73 -4.47 -11.66
C MET A 218 5.77 -5.50 -12.09
N ASP A 219 5.37 -6.76 -12.19
CA ASP A 219 6.23 -7.88 -12.59
C ASP A 219 6.71 -7.72 -14.05
N TYR A 220 5.79 -7.31 -14.95
CA TYR A 220 6.16 -7.00 -16.32
C TYR A 220 7.14 -5.82 -16.40
N SER A 221 6.94 -4.78 -15.59
CA SER A 221 7.83 -3.61 -15.55
C SER A 221 9.24 -3.95 -15.07
N LEU A 222 9.39 -4.98 -14.24
CA LEU A 222 10.69 -5.51 -13.80
C LEU A 222 11.36 -6.39 -14.86
N GLY A 223 10.63 -6.90 -15.86
CA GLY A 223 11.18 -7.79 -16.87
C GLY A 223 11.25 -9.26 -16.46
N ILE A 224 10.46 -9.71 -15.47
CA ILE A 224 10.48 -11.11 -14.99
C ILE A 224 10.16 -12.10 -16.13
N GLN A 225 9.25 -11.73 -17.05
CA GLN A 225 8.85 -12.51 -18.23
C GLN A 225 10.01 -12.80 -19.21
N GLU A 226 11.08 -12.04 -19.14
CA GLU A 226 12.27 -12.29 -19.98
C GLU A 226 13.02 -13.57 -19.54
N ILE A 227 12.94 -13.91 -18.25
CA ILE A 227 13.69 -14.99 -17.63
C ILE A 227 12.78 -16.18 -17.28
N LEU A 228 11.65 -15.93 -16.60
CA LEU A 228 10.72 -16.95 -16.18
C LEU A 228 9.58 -17.08 -17.19
N LYS A 229 9.32 -18.31 -17.66
CA LYS A 229 8.32 -18.59 -18.70
C LYS A 229 7.09 -19.33 -18.15
N TYR A 230 6.99 -19.48 -16.84
CA TYR A 230 5.83 -20.10 -16.19
C TYR A 230 5.36 -19.23 -15.04
N ARG A 231 4.05 -19.17 -14.86
CA ARG A 231 3.39 -18.62 -13.68
C ARG A 231 2.21 -19.49 -13.32
N PHE A 232 1.74 -19.40 -12.10
CA PHE A 232 0.56 -20.12 -11.67
C PHE A 232 -0.33 -19.27 -10.75
N GLY A 233 -1.62 -19.64 -10.72
CA GLY A 233 -2.65 -19.04 -9.89
C GLY A 233 -3.67 -20.05 -9.37
N PRO A 234 -4.61 -19.63 -8.53
CA PRO A 234 -4.62 -18.31 -7.89
C PRO A 234 -3.45 -18.12 -6.93
N PRO A 235 -3.06 -16.89 -6.60
CA PRO A 235 -2.00 -16.63 -5.63
C PRO A 235 -2.40 -17.14 -4.25
N ILE A 236 -1.60 -18.11 -3.75
CA ILE A 236 -1.85 -18.75 -2.45
C ILE A 236 -1.15 -18.03 -1.29
N HIS A 237 -0.25 -17.09 -1.58
CA HIS A 237 0.57 -16.39 -0.59
C HIS A 237 0.04 -14.99 -0.28
N MET A 238 -0.39 -14.23 -1.29
CA MET A 238 -0.86 -12.86 -1.15
C MET A 238 -1.98 -12.59 -2.14
N SER A 239 -3.21 -12.48 -1.65
CA SER A 239 -4.40 -12.25 -2.48
C SER A 239 -4.61 -10.77 -2.84
N ASN A 240 -3.97 -9.87 -2.10
CA ASN A 240 -4.08 -8.42 -2.23
C ASN A 240 -3.09 -7.76 -1.26
N ASN A 241 -2.72 -6.51 -1.53
CA ASN A 241 -1.81 -5.77 -0.66
C ASN A 241 -2.36 -4.37 -0.36
N ILE A 242 -2.24 -3.94 0.90
CA ILE A 242 -2.51 -2.57 1.33
C ILE A 242 -1.19 -1.93 1.76
N PHE A 243 -0.78 -0.89 1.05
CA PHE A 243 0.40 -0.11 1.42
C PHE A 243 0.06 1.01 2.41
N GLN A 244 1.08 1.61 2.99
CA GLN A 244 0.96 2.58 4.06
C GLN A 244 1.55 3.93 3.67
N LEU A 245 0.77 4.99 3.87
CA LEU A 245 1.28 6.33 4.03
C LEU A 245 1.68 6.51 5.49
N LEU A 246 2.95 6.69 5.73
CA LEU A 246 3.51 7.02 7.04
C LEU A 246 3.77 8.52 7.11
N ILE A 247 3.40 9.15 8.22
CA ILE A 247 3.67 10.58 8.47
C ILE A 247 4.34 10.71 9.84
N LYS A 248 5.38 11.54 9.91
CA LYS A 248 6.02 11.88 11.18
C LYS A 248 5.03 12.56 12.14
N PRO A 249 4.88 12.08 13.39
CA PRO A 249 3.90 12.67 14.33
C PRO A 249 4.11 14.17 14.58
N GLY A 250 5.36 14.61 14.66
CA GLY A 250 5.67 16.03 14.83
C GLY A 250 5.28 16.91 13.62
N THR A 251 5.38 16.36 12.42
CA THR A 251 4.90 17.03 11.18
C THR A 251 3.38 17.07 11.17
N TRP A 252 2.71 15.93 11.47
CA TRP A 252 1.25 15.85 11.55
C TRP A 252 0.65 16.85 12.53
N LYS A 253 1.18 16.93 13.75
CA LYS A 253 0.72 17.85 14.80
C LYS A 253 0.85 19.35 14.44
N LYS A 254 1.75 19.70 13.54
CA LYS A 254 1.96 21.09 13.07
C LYS A 254 0.97 21.51 11.99
N LEU A 255 0.32 20.57 11.33
CA LEU A 255 -0.66 20.85 10.28
C LEU A 255 -1.99 21.29 10.91
N PRO A 256 -2.64 22.36 10.42
CA PRO A 256 -4.02 22.69 10.74
C PRO A 256 -4.97 21.53 10.43
N ALA A 257 -6.10 21.48 11.12
CA ALA A 257 -7.06 20.37 11.01
C ALA A 257 -7.61 20.17 9.58
N ASP A 258 -7.80 21.24 8.83
CA ASP A 258 -8.24 21.19 7.43
C ASP A 258 -7.18 20.52 6.53
N LEU A 259 -5.88 20.84 6.72
CA LEU A 259 -4.79 20.22 5.98
C LEU A 259 -4.57 18.75 6.37
N GLN A 260 -4.75 18.41 7.64
CA GLN A 260 -4.78 17.02 8.09
C GLN A 260 -5.92 16.25 7.41
N ALA A 261 -7.11 16.84 7.35
CA ALA A 261 -8.27 16.23 6.66
C ALA A 261 -8.00 16.05 5.16
N ILE A 262 -7.37 17.04 4.51
CA ILE A 262 -6.97 16.92 3.09
C ILE A 262 -6.00 15.76 2.89
N MET A 263 -4.92 15.66 3.67
CA MET A 263 -3.94 14.58 3.52
C MET A 263 -4.57 13.20 3.72
N LYS A 264 -5.40 13.04 4.74
CA LYS A 264 -6.11 11.79 5.05
C LYS A 264 -7.10 11.40 3.94
N ASN A 265 -7.96 12.33 3.51
CA ASN A 265 -8.97 12.05 2.49
C ASN A 265 -8.33 11.84 1.11
N ALA A 266 -7.27 12.59 0.80
CA ALA A 266 -6.48 12.35 -0.41
C ALA A 266 -5.86 10.95 -0.44
N ALA A 267 -5.43 10.41 0.71
CA ALA A 267 -4.92 9.03 0.78
C ALA A 267 -6.02 8.01 0.45
N MET A 268 -7.23 8.19 0.98
CA MET A 268 -8.37 7.34 0.64
C MET A 268 -8.73 7.44 -0.85
N VAL A 269 -8.82 8.65 -1.41
CA VAL A 269 -9.11 8.84 -2.84
C VAL A 269 -8.03 8.21 -3.71
N ALA A 270 -6.75 8.44 -3.41
CA ALA A 270 -5.63 7.86 -4.15
C ALA A 270 -5.60 6.33 -4.04
N THR A 271 -6.00 5.78 -2.90
CA THR A 271 -6.09 4.32 -2.70
C THR A 271 -7.11 3.69 -3.65
N PHE A 272 -8.33 4.22 -3.72
CA PHE A 272 -9.38 3.62 -4.53
C PHE A 272 -9.25 3.95 -6.03
N GLN A 273 -8.94 5.19 -6.37
CA GLN A 273 -8.69 5.57 -7.77
C GLN A 273 -7.46 4.84 -8.31
N GLY A 274 -6.36 4.86 -7.56
CA GLY A 274 -5.13 4.19 -7.94
C GLY A 274 -5.30 2.68 -8.08
N TYR A 275 -6.15 2.05 -7.28
CA TYR A 275 -6.49 0.64 -7.42
C TYR A 275 -7.18 0.33 -8.75
N ALA A 276 -8.15 1.17 -9.14
CA ALA A 276 -8.84 1.00 -10.44
C ALA A 276 -7.84 1.15 -11.61
N ASP A 277 -6.99 2.19 -11.56
CA ASP A 277 -5.97 2.43 -12.59
C ASP A 277 -4.94 1.29 -12.64
N HIS A 278 -4.59 0.75 -11.47
CA HIS A 278 -3.65 -0.38 -11.34
C HIS A 278 -4.22 -1.68 -11.93
N TRP A 279 -5.52 -1.94 -11.74
CA TRP A 279 -6.19 -3.08 -12.38
C TRP A 279 -6.15 -3.00 -13.91
N ILE A 280 -6.40 -1.81 -14.48
CA ILE A 280 -6.31 -1.62 -15.93
C ILE A 280 -4.88 -1.89 -16.41
N ALA A 281 -3.88 -1.36 -15.71
CA ALA A 281 -2.48 -1.61 -16.02
C ALA A 281 -2.11 -3.12 -15.92
N ALA A 282 -2.64 -3.83 -14.92
CA ALA A 282 -2.41 -5.26 -14.76
C ALA A 282 -3.06 -6.10 -15.88
N ILE A 283 -4.27 -5.73 -16.33
CA ILE A 283 -4.95 -6.38 -17.46
C ILE A 283 -4.13 -6.22 -18.75
N GLU A 284 -3.65 -5.01 -19.03
CA GLU A 284 -2.81 -4.72 -20.20
C GLU A 284 -1.47 -5.45 -20.15
N ALA A 285 -0.84 -5.47 -18.97
CA ALA A 285 0.41 -6.20 -18.76
C ALA A 285 0.22 -7.72 -18.91
N ASN A 286 -0.89 -8.28 -18.40
CA ASN A 286 -1.21 -9.69 -18.55
C ASN A 286 -1.22 -10.12 -20.03
N LYS A 287 -1.82 -9.31 -20.90
CA LYS A 287 -1.82 -9.57 -22.35
C LYS A 287 -0.39 -9.63 -22.91
N LYS A 288 0.46 -8.66 -22.55
CA LYS A 288 1.87 -8.61 -23.00
C LYS A 288 2.68 -9.80 -22.46
N ILE A 289 2.40 -10.24 -21.24
CA ILE A 289 3.02 -11.42 -20.62
C ILE A 289 2.66 -12.69 -21.42
N GLU A 290 1.40 -12.83 -21.83
CA GLU A 290 0.95 -13.96 -22.67
C GLU A 290 1.59 -13.91 -24.06
N GLU A 291 1.66 -12.72 -24.68
CA GLU A 291 2.33 -12.48 -25.97
C GLU A 291 3.84 -12.80 -25.91
N ALA A 292 4.49 -12.62 -24.73
CA ALA A 292 5.88 -13.01 -24.47
C ALA A 292 6.08 -14.54 -24.30
N GLY A 293 5.02 -15.33 -24.47
CA GLY A 293 5.04 -16.79 -24.43
C GLY A 293 5.06 -17.40 -23.04
N VAL A 294 4.70 -16.63 -22.01
CA VAL A 294 4.56 -17.13 -20.62
C VAL A 294 3.36 -18.04 -20.50
N LYS A 295 3.54 -19.22 -19.91
CA LYS A 295 2.48 -20.23 -19.71
C LYS A 295 1.93 -20.13 -18.29
N THR A 296 0.61 -20.06 -18.16
CA THR A 296 -0.09 -20.01 -16.86
C THR A 296 -0.71 -21.36 -16.53
N THR A 297 -0.43 -21.88 -15.33
CA THR A 297 -1.10 -23.06 -14.76
C THR A 297 -2.02 -22.65 -13.62
N LYS A 298 -2.92 -23.55 -13.22
CA LYS A 298 -3.86 -23.30 -12.12
C LYS A 298 -3.82 -24.45 -11.12
N LEU A 299 -3.73 -24.11 -9.84
CA LEU A 299 -3.89 -25.06 -8.76
C LEU A 299 -5.33 -25.57 -8.65
N SER A 300 -5.48 -26.85 -8.35
CA SER A 300 -6.78 -27.45 -8.08
C SER A 300 -7.47 -26.80 -6.87
N LYS A 301 -8.80 -26.88 -6.78
CA LYS A 301 -9.54 -26.45 -5.58
C LYS A 301 -9.08 -27.19 -4.31
N ALA A 302 -8.67 -28.46 -4.44
CA ALA A 302 -8.13 -29.26 -3.34
C ALA A 302 -6.80 -28.71 -2.83
N ASP A 303 -5.88 -28.31 -3.75
CA ASP A 303 -4.62 -27.67 -3.40
C ASP A 303 -4.82 -26.30 -2.77
N GLN A 304 -5.73 -25.48 -3.32
CA GLN A 304 -6.09 -24.19 -2.71
C GLN A 304 -6.61 -24.36 -1.28
N ALA A 305 -7.50 -25.34 -1.05
CA ALA A 305 -8.00 -25.65 0.29
C ALA A 305 -6.89 -26.20 1.23
N LYS A 306 -5.91 -26.96 0.69
CA LYS A 306 -4.74 -27.41 1.46
C LYS A 306 -3.85 -26.20 1.85
N ALA A 307 -3.56 -25.30 0.92
CA ALA A 307 -2.80 -24.06 1.19
C ALA A 307 -3.50 -23.18 2.25
N HIS A 308 -4.82 -23.01 2.14
CA HIS A 308 -5.64 -22.31 3.13
C HIS A 308 -5.48 -22.90 4.54
N ARG A 309 -5.58 -24.23 4.68
CA ARG A 309 -5.41 -24.89 5.99
C ARG A 309 -4.01 -24.71 6.56
N ILE A 310 -2.97 -24.70 5.74
CA ILE A 310 -1.59 -24.43 6.17
C ILE A 310 -1.48 -22.98 6.65
N ALA A 311 -1.98 -22.02 5.86
CA ALA A 311 -1.99 -20.60 6.21
C ALA A 311 -2.70 -20.34 7.55
N MET A 312 -3.86 -20.94 7.76
CA MET A 312 -4.59 -20.83 9.02
C MET A 312 -3.77 -21.33 10.22
N LYS A 313 -3.06 -22.45 10.07
CA LYS A 313 -2.16 -22.96 11.13
C LYS A 313 -1.03 -21.99 11.45
N ILE A 314 -0.43 -21.37 10.42
CA ILE A 314 0.63 -20.37 10.58
C ILE A 314 0.10 -19.16 11.37
N ILE A 315 -1.04 -18.61 10.97
CA ILE A 315 -1.67 -17.46 11.60
C ILE A 315 -2.02 -17.76 13.07
N GLU A 316 -2.66 -18.90 13.34
CA GLU A 316 -3.02 -19.30 14.70
C GLU A 316 -1.78 -19.56 15.58
N LYS A 317 -0.68 -20.09 15.01
CA LYS A 317 0.59 -20.24 15.73
C LYS A 317 1.17 -18.88 16.12
N LYS A 318 1.18 -17.90 15.19
CA LYS A 318 1.65 -16.55 15.47
C LYS A 318 0.78 -15.84 16.51
N ALA A 319 -0.54 -15.99 16.43
CA ALA A 319 -1.46 -15.44 17.43
C ALA A 319 -1.24 -15.98 18.84
N LYS A 320 -0.70 -17.21 19.00
CA LYS A 320 -0.32 -17.76 20.30
C LYS A 320 0.98 -17.16 20.87
N SER A 321 1.86 -16.66 20.02
CA SER A 321 3.17 -16.15 20.41
C SER A 321 3.25 -14.64 20.57
N ASP A 322 2.28 -13.89 20.03
CA ASP A 322 2.26 -12.42 20.09
C ASP A 322 0.86 -11.92 20.49
N PRO A 323 0.73 -11.25 21.66
CA PRO A 323 -0.58 -10.78 22.14
C PRO A 323 -1.23 -9.74 21.24
N PHE A 324 -0.45 -8.85 20.58
CA PHE A 324 -1.02 -7.86 19.69
C PHE A 324 -1.46 -8.49 18.37
N PHE A 325 -0.68 -9.43 17.84
CA PHE A 325 -1.10 -10.24 16.70
C PHE A 325 -2.42 -10.97 17.01
N ALA A 326 -2.53 -11.59 18.21
CA ALA A 326 -3.76 -12.24 18.65
C ALA A 326 -4.96 -11.28 18.70
N LYS A 327 -4.77 -10.05 19.19
CA LYS A 327 -5.81 -9.01 19.24
C LYS A 327 -6.31 -8.65 17.84
N VAL A 328 -5.40 -8.38 16.92
CA VAL A 328 -5.73 -8.04 15.52
C VAL A 328 -6.45 -9.20 14.84
N TRP A 329 -5.90 -10.42 14.97
CA TRP A 329 -6.50 -11.62 14.40
C TRP A 329 -7.90 -11.92 14.96
N ALA A 330 -8.12 -11.70 16.26
CA ALA A 330 -9.44 -11.84 16.88
C ALA A 330 -10.44 -10.85 16.28
N SER A 331 -10.04 -9.62 16.02
CA SER A 331 -10.86 -8.60 15.33
C SER A 331 -11.24 -9.05 13.92
N GLN A 332 -10.26 -9.52 13.13
CA GLN A 332 -10.51 -10.03 11.77
C GLN A 332 -11.44 -11.25 11.78
N LYS A 333 -11.25 -12.21 12.70
CA LYS A 333 -12.14 -13.36 12.84
C LYS A 333 -13.57 -12.93 13.21
N ALA A 334 -13.72 -11.97 14.10
CA ALA A 334 -15.04 -11.45 14.49
C ALA A 334 -15.75 -10.77 13.30
N TYR A 335 -15.01 -10.03 12.47
CA TYR A 335 -15.51 -9.47 11.23
C TYR A 335 -15.96 -10.57 10.25
N LEU A 336 -15.09 -11.54 9.96
CA LEU A 336 -15.39 -12.65 9.03
C LEU A 336 -16.63 -13.44 9.46
N LYS A 337 -16.79 -13.68 10.78
CA LYS A 337 -17.99 -14.37 11.32
C LYS A 337 -19.27 -13.61 11.02
N LYS A 338 -19.26 -12.26 11.05
CA LYS A 338 -20.41 -11.42 10.71
C LYS A 338 -20.63 -11.30 9.21
N TYR A 339 -19.55 -11.23 8.44
CA TYR A 339 -19.58 -11.01 7.00
C TYR A 339 -20.00 -12.26 6.22
N LYS A 340 -19.50 -13.43 6.62
CA LYS A 340 -19.70 -14.67 5.87
C LYS A 340 -21.15 -14.98 5.53
N PRO A 341 -22.14 -14.96 6.45
CA PRO A 341 -23.52 -15.27 6.13
C PRO A 341 -24.13 -14.30 5.09
N TYR A 342 -23.70 -13.03 5.13
CA TYR A 342 -24.15 -12.04 4.16
C TYR A 342 -23.48 -12.25 2.79
N ASN A 343 -22.20 -12.55 2.78
CA ASN A 343 -21.48 -12.85 1.55
C ASN A 343 -22.02 -14.10 0.87
N ASP A 344 -22.26 -15.18 1.62
CA ASP A 344 -22.84 -16.43 1.10
C ASP A 344 -24.24 -16.22 0.48
N LEU A 345 -24.97 -15.20 0.95
CA LEU A 345 -26.30 -14.83 0.41
C LEU A 345 -26.17 -13.98 -0.88
N THR A 346 -25.15 -13.16 -1.00
CA THR A 346 -25.06 -12.10 -2.03
C THR A 346 -24.03 -12.37 -3.12
N SER A 347 -23.13 -13.35 -2.95
CA SER A 347 -22.17 -13.75 -3.98
C SER A 347 -22.80 -14.74 -4.96
N PHE A 348 -22.44 -14.62 -6.22
CA PHE A 348 -22.70 -15.63 -7.22
C PHE A 348 -21.66 -16.74 -7.10
N ASP A 349 -22.07 -18.01 -7.25
CA ASP A 349 -21.19 -19.19 -7.25
C ASP A 349 -20.25 -19.23 -8.47
#